data_d7c10aa355c84207a97e6768535b1e60
#
_entry.id   d7c10aa355c84207a97e6768535b1e60
#
_cell.length_a   1.000
_cell.length_b   1.000
_cell.length_c   1.000
_cell.angle_alpha   90.00
_cell.angle_beta   90.00
_cell.angle_gamma   90.00
#
_symmetry.space_group_name_H-M   'P 1'
#
loop_
_entity.id
_entity.type
_entity.pdbx_description
1 polymer ?
#
loop_
_entity_poly.entity_id
_entity_poly.type
_entity_poly.pdbx_seq_one_letter_code
_entity_poly.pdbx_strand_id
1 'polypeptide(L)'
;MMQKNELVKVKIEDIGVGGEGIGKVDGYTLFIKDTIIGDVVEAKVMKAKKNYGYARLMNVLTPSEDRVEKVVCPMARKCGGCQIQEMKYPAQLAFKESKVCGNLERIGEVPGELLDQIMHPVVGMDEEGMQPFRYRNKAQFPIGTDKDGRVTAGFYAGRTHSIIGNTDCVLGVEVNEEILNCILDFMEEFEIPAYDEVKHKGLVRHVLLRYGFKTDEIMVCLVINGKTIPHCHDLVGRLRQIPGMTSITLSSNTAKTNVIMGDTIRLLWGQEFITDYIGEIKYQISPLSFYQVNPVQTEKLYGLALDYAGLTGNETVWDLYCGIGTISLFLAKKAKQVYGVEIIPQAIDDAKNNAKINNITNAEFYVGKAEEVLPEYYKEYEKTHNGETAHADVIVVDPPRKGCEESLLQTIVDMQPEKVVYVSCDSATLARDVKFLRAKGYELKDVTPVDQFPHTVHVETVCLLSRK
;
A
#
# COMPACT_ATOMS: atom_id res chain seq x y z
N MET A 1 9.49 0.16 -39.99
CA MET A 1 9.20 -0.79 -38.88
C MET A 1 10.35 -0.70 -37.90
N MET A 2 10.06 -0.42 -36.63
CA MET A 2 11.06 -0.23 -35.59
C MET A 2 11.91 -1.51 -35.38
N GLN A 3 13.23 -1.35 -35.28
CA GLN A 3 14.16 -2.49 -35.17
C GLN A 3 14.86 -2.52 -33.82
N LYS A 4 15.25 -3.73 -33.37
CA LYS A 4 16.07 -3.89 -32.16
C LYS A 4 17.45 -3.21 -32.37
N ASN A 5 17.93 -2.55 -31.31
CA ASN A 5 19.17 -1.76 -31.28
C ASN A 5 19.15 -0.43 -32.03
N GLU A 6 18.03 -0.04 -32.64
CA GLU A 6 17.84 1.26 -33.25
C GLU A 6 17.91 2.37 -32.18
N LEU A 7 18.58 3.48 -32.48
CA LEU A 7 18.59 4.69 -31.67
C LEU A 7 17.54 5.64 -32.20
N VAL A 8 16.68 6.12 -31.32
CA VAL A 8 15.56 7.00 -31.68
C VAL A 8 15.48 8.17 -30.72
N LYS A 9 15.05 9.33 -31.26
CA LYS A 9 14.69 10.50 -30.46
C LYS A 9 13.19 10.45 -30.16
N VAL A 10 12.84 10.56 -28.87
CA VAL A 10 11.45 10.43 -28.39
C VAL A 10 11.12 11.55 -27.42
N LYS A 11 9.96 12.18 -27.59
CA LYS A 11 9.34 13.02 -26.54
C LYS A 11 8.45 12.14 -25.67
N ILE A 12 8.57 12.28 -24.38
CA ILE A 12 7.74 11.56 -23.40
C ILE A 12 6.45 12.33 -23.17
N GLU A 13 5.32 11.67 -23.43
CA GLU A 13 3.98 12.27 -23.39
C GLU A 13 3.16 11.77 -22.19
N ASP A 14 3.48 10.59 -21.64
CA ASP A 14 2.72 9.96 -20.56
C ASP A 14 3.59 9.00 -19.75
N ILE A 15 3.07 8.46 -18.66
CA ILE A 15 3.70 7.44 -17.79
C ILE A 15 2.83 6.19 -17.76
N GLY A 16 3.46 5.05 -18.01
CA GLY A 16 2.79 3.74 -17.94
C GLY A 16 2.57 3.26 -16.51
N VAL A 17 1.80 2.19 -16.38
CA VAL A 17 1.46 1.57 -15.07
C VAL A 17 2.67 1.10 -14.26
N GLY A 18 3.80 0.83 -14.90
CA GLY A 18 5.05 0.44 -14.24
C GLY A 18 6.02 1.61 -14.04
N GLY A 19 5.62 2.85 -14.35
CA GLY A 19 6.45 4.04 -14.23
C GLY A 19 7.38 4.27 -15.44
N GLU A 20 7.21 3.50 -16.52
CA GLU A 20 7.93 3.77 -17.75
C GLU A 20 7.31 5.00 -18.47
N GLY A 21 8.14 5.96 -18.90
CA GLY A 21 7.68 7.01 -19.78
C GLY A 21 7.20 6.45 -21.11
N ILE A 22 6.12 7.02 -21.63
CA ILE A 22 5.51 6.64 -22.89
C ILE A 22 5.71 7.76 -23.90
N GLY A 23 6.27 7.43 -25.06
CA GLY A 23 6.39 8.35 -26.19
C GLY A 23 6.17 7.63 -27.50
N LYS A 24 6.00 8.40 -28.59
CA LYS A 24 5.73 7.85 -29.91
C LYS A 24 6.77 8.32 -30.92
N VAL A 25 7.16 7.42 -31.81
CA VAL A 25 7.98 7.70 -32.99
C VAL A 25 7.21 7.20 -34.21
N ASP A 26 6.81 8.11 -35.11
CA ASP A 26 5.99 7.80 -36.30
C ASP A 26 4.75 6.94 -35.96
N GLY A 27 4.07 7.25 -34.84
CA GLY A 27 2.90 6.53 -34.37
C GLY A 27 3.20 5.22 -33.61
N TYR A 28 4.47 4.79 -33.55
CA TYR A 28 4.88 3.59 -32.82
C TYR A 28 5.20 3.92 -31.35
N THR A 29 4.51 3.27 -30.42
CA THR A 29 4.62 3.51 -28.99
C THR A 29 5.86 2.86 -28.39
N LEU A 30 6.64 3.62 -27.61
CA LEU A 30 7.79 3.14 -26.86
C LEU A 30 7.61 3.36 -25.35
N PHE A 31 7.95 2.35 -24.57
CA PHE A 31 8.03 2.40 -23.11
C PHE A 31 9.50 2.52 -22.69
N ILE A 32 9.84 3.59 -21.98
CA ILE A 32 11.22 3.97 -21.67
C ILE A 32 11.33 4.24 -20.16
N LYS A 33 12.10 3.41 -19.43
CA LYS A 33 12.34 3.63 -18.01
C LYS A 33 13.21 4.86 -17.76
N ASP A 34 13.09 5.40 -16.54
CA ASP A 34 13.89 6.51 -16.01
C ASP A 34 13.66 7.82 -16.79
N THR A 35 12.48 7.97 -17.41
CA THR A 35 12.05 9.17 -18.11
C THR A 35 10.76 9.70 -17.50
N ILE A 36 10.52 11.00 -17.62
CA ILE A 36 9.32 11.67 -17.14
C ILE A 36 8.60 12.41 -18.25
N ILE A 37 7.34 12.77 -18.05
CA ILE A 37 6.55 13.55 -18.98
C ILE A 37 7.29 14.86 -19.32
N GLY A 38 7.34 15.19 -20.61
CA GLY A 38 8.01 16.39 -21.12
C GLY A 38 9.48 16.21 -21.51
N ASP A 39 10.16 15.14 -21.06
CA ASP A 39 11.53 14.86 -21.51
C ASP A 39 11.59 14.62 -23.02
N VAL A 40 12.65 15.11 -23.66
CA VAL A 40 13.05 14.67 -24.99
C VAL A 40 14.33 13.83 -24.83
N VAL A 41 14.28 12.57 -25.23
CA VAL A 41 15.33 11.60 -24.96
C VAL A 41 15.85 10.91 -26.20
N GLU A 42 17.10 10.49 -26.16
CA GLU A 42 17.65 9.47 -27.04
C GLU A 42 17.50 8.10 -26.36
N ALA A 43 16.85 7.17 -27.04
CA ALA A 43 16.56 5.85 -26.51
C ALA A 43 16.98 4.74 -27.48
N LYS A 44 17.51 3.64 -26.94
CA LYS A 44 17.87 2.44 -27.70
C LYS A 44 16.78 1.41 -27.60
N VAL A 45 16.21 0.99 -28.73
CA VAL A 45 15.17 -0.03 -28.78
C VAL A 45 15.74 -1.38 -28.34
N MET A 46 15.23 -1.91 -27.24
CA MET A 46 15.63 -3.22 -26.67
C MET A 46 14.77 -4.35 -27.19
N LYS A 47 13.47 -4.09 -27.37
CA LYS A 47 12.49 -5.08 -27.83
C LYS A 47 11.41 -4.37 -28.66
N ALA A 48 11.26 -4.77 -29.91
CA ALA A 48 10.17 -4.33 -30.78
C ALA A 48 9.08 -5.42 -30.86
N LYS A 49 7.82 -5.02 -30.75
CA LYS A 49 6.62 -5.83 -31.00
C LYS A 49 5.83 -5.20 -32.16
N LYS A 50 4.71 -5.79 -32.57
CA LYS A 50 3.93 -5.30 -33.72
C LYS A 50 3.49 -3.83 -33.58
N ASN A 51 2.97 -3.42 -32.42
CA ASN A 51 2.36 -2.10 -32.21
C ASN A 51 3.08 -1.24 -31.18
N TYR A 52 4.05 -1.80 -30.42
CA TYR A 52 4.79 -1.10 -29.39
C TYR A 52 6.14 -1.74 -29.11
N GLY A 53 7.00 -1.03 -28.40
CA GLY A 53 8.31 -1.55 -27.99
C GLY A 53 8.76 -1.06 -26.63
N TYR A 54 9.88 -1.63 -26.18
CA TYR A 54 10.58 -1.19 -24.98
C TYR A 54 11.95 -0.67 -25.39
N ALA A 55 12.31 0.49 -24.87
CA ALA A 55 13.61 1.09 -25.14
C ALA A 55 14.31 1.45 -23.82
N ARG A 56 15.62 1.56 -23.89
CA ARG A 56 16.49 1.97 -22.80
C ARG A 56 16.87 3.44 -23.02
N LEU A 57 16.73 4.25 -22.00
CA LEU A 57 17.23 5.61 -21.96
C LEU A 57 18.76 5.61 -22.17
N MET A 58 19.22 6.33 -23.16
CA MET A 58 20.65 6.57 -23.42
C MET A 58 21.06 7.94 -22.90
N ASN A 59 20.37 8.98 -23.36
CA ASN A 59 20.60 10.37 -22.98
C ASN A 59 19.30 11.14 -22.84
N VAL A 60 19.21 12.06 -21.88
CA VAL A 60 18.19 13.09 -21.83
C VAL A 60 18.72 14.27 -22.65
N LEU A 61 18.12 14.52 -23.81
CA LEU A 61 18.53 15.57 -24.74
C LEU A 61 18.01 16.94 -24.30
N THR A 62 16.74 16.96 -23.87
CA THR A 62 16.12 18.14 -23.27
C THR A 62 15.32 17.67 -22.06
N PRO A 63 15.76 18.02 -20.86
CA PRO A 63 15.03 17.67 -19.66
C PRO A 63 13.69 18.44 -19.61
N SER A 64 12.68 17.77 -19.04
CA SER A 64 11.43 18.42 -18.67
C SER A 64 11.69 19.46 -17.58
N GLU A 65 10.87 20.52 -17.54
CA GLU A 65 10.88 21.51 -16.45
C GLU A 65 10.53 20.84 -15.10
N ASP A 66 9.77 19.75 -15.15
CA ASP A 66 9.37 18.95 -13.98
C ASP A 66 10.40 17.91 -13.55
N ARG A 67 11.54 17.80 -14.23
CA ARG A 67 12.61 16.90 -13.82
C ARG A 67 13.38 17.48 -12.65
N VAL A 68 13.63 16.63 -11.63
CA VAL A 68 14.53 17.03 -10.53
C VAL A 68 15.96 17.16 -11.01
N GLU A 69 16.71 18.10 -10.48
CA GLU A 69 18.12 18.26 -10.81
C GLU A 69 18.94 17.07 -10.32
N LYS A 70 18.63 16.58 -9.12
CA LYS A 70 19.29 15.42 -8.50
C LYS A 70 18.29 14.57 -7.75
N VAL A 71 18.29 13.26 -8.03
CA VAL A 71 17.49 12.28 -7.31
C VAL A 71 18.05 12.11 -5.90
N VAL A 72 17.17 12.08 -4.89
CA VAL A 72 17.58 11.94 -3.47
C VAL A 72 18.17 10.56 -3.21
N CYS A 73 17.55 9.49 -3.74
CA CYS A 73 18.03 8.12 -3.55
C CYS A 73 19.02 7.72 -4.65
N PRO A 74 20.29 7.41 -4.35
CA PRO A 74 21.28 7.00 -5.36
C PRO A 74 20.96 5.64 -6.00
N MET A 75 20.04 4.86 -5.38
CA MET A 75 19.60 3.56 -5.88
C MET A 75 18.30 3.61 -6.69
N ALA A 76 17.67 4.78 -6.88
CA ALA A 76 16.33 4.91 -7.48
C ALA A 76 16.21 4.21 -8.85
N ARG A 77 17.22 4.30 -9.72
CA ARG A 77 17.22 3.64 -11.03
C ARG A 77 17.48 2.14 -11.01
N LYS A 78 18.05 1.62 -9.94
CA LYS A 78 18.40 0.20 -9.79
C LYS A 78 17.34 -0.55 -8.97
N CYS A 79 16.89 0.08 -7.89
CA CYS A 79 15.84 -0.44 -7.01
C CYS A 79 14.48 -0.39 -7.71
N GLY A 80 13.61 -1.39 -7.45
CA GLY A 80 12.24 -1.42 -7.98
C GLY A 80 11.21 -0.65 -7.15
N GLY A 81 11.62 0.02 -6.06
CA GLY A 81 10.69 0.62 -5.09
C GLY A 81 10.08 1.94 -5.54
N CYS A 82 10.88 2.84 -6.14
CA CYS A 82 10.44 4.15 -6.62
C CYS A 82 10.45 4.18 -8.15
N GLN A 83 9.35 4.58 -8.78
CA GLN A 83 9.23 4.61 -10.23
C GLN A 83 9.32 6.01 -10.83
N ILE A 84 8.94 7.06 -10.06
CA ILE A 84 8.82 8.44 -10.54
C ILE A 84 9.61 9.46 -9.68
N GLN A 85 10.67 9.01 -8.99
CA GLN A 85 11.50 9.89 -8.15
C GLN A 85 12.29 10.94 -8.97
N GLU A 86 12.41 10.76 -10.28
CA GLU A 86 12.98 11.73 -11.23
C GLU A 86 12.07 12.96 -11.46
N MET A 87 10.82 12.90 -11.03
CA MET A 87 9.80 13.93 -11.21
C MET A 87 9.66 14.79 -9.94
N LYS A 88 9.57 16.12 -10.10
CA LYS A 88 9.25 17.04 -9.00
C LYS A 88 7.92 16.65 -8.36
N TYR A 89 7.81 16.86 -7.06
CA TYR A 89 6.65 16.37 -6.31
C TYR A 89 5.30 16.93 -6.79
N PRO A 90 5.16 18.24 -7.10
CA PRO A 90 3.90 18.74 -7.68
C PRO A 90 3.51 18.05 -8.99
N ALA A 91 4.48 17.73 -9.84
CA ALA A 91 4.22 17.01 -11.08
C ALA A 91 3.83 15.54 -10.84
N GLN A 92 4.34 14.90 -9.77
CA GLN A 92 3.86 13.58 -9.36
C GLN A 92 2.38 13.61 -8.97
N LEU A 93 1.93 14.65 -8.24
CA LEU A 93 0.52 14.82 -7.86
C LEU A 93 -0.36 15.03 -9.10
N ALA A 94 0.04 15.91 -10.02
CA ALA A 94 -0.69 16.14 -11.28
C ALA A 94 -0.79 14.86 -12.13
N PHE A 95 0.29 14.07 -12.22
CA PHE A 95 0.27 12.76 -12.88
C PHE A 95 -0.74 11.80 -12.23
N LYS A 96 -0.78 11.72 -10.89
CA LYS A 96 -1.69 10.85 -10.15
C LYS A 96 -3.16 11.25 -10.34
N GLU A 97 -3.43 12.55 -10.33
CA GLU A 97 -4.75 13.09 -10.61
C GLU A 97 -5.22 12.72 -12.01
N SER A 98 -4.40 13.01 -13.03
CA SER A 98 -4.67 12.65 -14.41
C SER A 98 -4.90 11.16 -14.62
N LYS A 99 -4.15 10.30 -13.90
CA LYS A 99 -4.31 8.86 -13.95
C LYS A 99 -5.67 8.42 -13.40
N VAL A 100 -6.11 8.95 -12.26
CA VAL A 100 -7.42 8.60 -11.66
C VAL A 100 -8.54 9.10 -12.57
N CYS A 101 -8.50 10.36 -12.99
CA CYS A 101 -9.46 10.96 -13.92
C CYS A 101 -9.58 10.13 -15.20
N GLY A 102 -8.46 9.85 -15.87
CA GLY A 102 -8.45 9.09 -17.11
C GLY A 102 -8.94 7.65 -16.98
N ASN A 103 -8.77 7.00 -15.83
CA ASN A 103 -9.34 5.67 -15.58
C ASN A 103 -10.85 5.74 -15.36
N LEU A 104 -11.34 6.70 -14.59
CA LEU A 104 -12.78 6.91 -14.38
C LEU A 104 -13.50 7.25 -15.68
N GLU A 105 -12.89 8.08 -16.53
CA GLU A 105 -13.46 8.42 -17.83
C GLU A 105 -13.48 7.20 -18.77
N ARG A 106 -12.34 6.54 -18.99
CA ARG A 106 -12.20 5.50 -20.02
C ARG A 106 -12.76 4.14 -19.61
N ILE A 107 -12.58 3.74 -18.34
CA ILE A 107 -13.03 2.44 -17.82
C ILE A 107 -14.37 2.59 -17.11
N GLY A 108 -14.50 3.63 -16.28
CA GLY A 108 -15.69 3.92 -15.49
C GLY A 108 -16.84 4.52 -16.30
N GLU A 109 -16.56 4.95 -17.57
CA GLU A 109 -17.51 5.66 -18.42
C GLU A 109 -18.17 6.84 -17.71
N VAL A 110 -17.39 7.52 -16.85
CA VAL A 110 -17.82 8.74 -16.17
C VAL A 110 -17.64 9.91 -17.14
N PRO A 111 -18.69 10.72 -17.42
CA PRO A 111 -18.56 11.87 -18.29
C PRO A 111 -17.50 12.86 -17.78
N GLY A 112 -16.64 13.40 -18.68
CA GLY A 112 -15.62 14.37 -18.31
C GLY A 112 -16.18 15.60 -17.61
N GLU A 113 -17.31 16.15 -18.12
CA GLU A 113 -18.01 17.29 -17.48
C GLU A 113 -18.43 17.02 -16.03
N LEU A 114 -18.76 15.77 -15.69
CA LEU A 114 -19.05 15.37 -14.31
C LEU A 114 -17.75 15.29 -13.50
N LEU A 115 -16.69 14.71 -14.06
CA LEU A 115 -15.40 14.63 -13.39
C LEU A 115 -14.85 16.02 -13.06
N ASP A 116 -14.97 17.00 -13.94
CA ASP A 116 -14.58 18.39 -13.71
C ASP A 116 -15.29 19.02 -12.48
N GLN A 117 -16.46 18.50 -12.09
CA GLN A 117 -17.25 19.00 -10.97
C GLN A 117 -16.96 18.28 -9.64
N ILE A 118 -16.66 16.98 -9.71
CA ILE A 118 -16.59 16.09 -8.50
C ILE A 118 -15.18 15.64 -8.17
N MET A 119 -14.20 15.91 -9.05
CA MET A 119 -12.81 15.54 -8.82
C MET A 119 -12.12 16.59 -7.95
N HIS A 120 -11.62 16.18 -6.81
CA HIS A 120 -10.85 17.05 -5.94
C HIS A 120 -9.35 16.93 -6.23
N PRO A 121 -8.55 17.96 -5.92
CA PRO A 121 -7.09 17.88 -6.01
C PRO A 121 -6.53 16.72 -5.20
N VAL A 122 -5.40 16.18 -5.64
CA VAL A 122 -4.71 15.11 -4.92
C VAL A 122 -4.26 15.61 -3.54
N VAL A 123 -4.61 14.90 -2.50
CA VAL A 123 -4.10 15.16 -1.14
C VAL A 123 -2.65 14.68 -1.06
N GLY A 124 -1.71 15.60 -1.11
CA GLY A 124 -0.27 15.37 -1.08
C GLY A 124 0.35 15.42 0.30
N MET A 125 1.70 15.24 0.33
CA MET A 125 2.57 15.51 1.48
C MET A 125 3.36 16.80 1.22
N ASP A 126 2.65 17.87 0.86
CA ASP A 126 3.20 19.17 0.45
C ASP A 126 2.83 20.32 1.42
N GLU A 127 2.22 20.02 2.55
CA GLU A 127 1.99 20.97 3.63
C GLU A 127 3.32 21.40 4.27
N GLU A 128 3.31 22.61 4.85
CA GLU A 128 4.49 23.18 5.50
C GLU A 128 5.06 22.23 6.57
N GLY A 129 6.34 21.91 6.47
CA GLY A 129 7.03 20.97 7.36
C GLY A 129 6.90 19.49 6.97
N MET A 130 6.09 19.13 5.97
CA MET A 130 6.02 17.77 5.46
C MET A 130 7.04 17.56 4.34
N GLN A 131 7.55 16.31 4.27
CA GLN A 131 8.44 15.87 3.22
C GLN A 131 7.91 14.55 2.66
N PRO A 132 7.87 14.36 1.33
CA PRO A 132 7.44 13.09 0.72
C PRO A 132 8.49 11.97 0.86
N PHE A 133 9.28 12.03 1.93
CA PHE A 133 10.32 11.07 2.31
C PHE A 133 10.14 10.64 3.76
N ARG A 134 10.83 9.59 4.20
CA ARG A 134 10.82 9.08 5.58
C ARG A 134 9.43 8.75 6.14
N TYR A 135 8.46 8.50 5.28
CA TYR A 135 7.06 8.31 5.67
C TYR A 135 6.68 6.86 5.96
N ARG A 136 7.50 5.87 5.54
CA ARG A 136 7.12 4.46 5.67
C ARG A 136 7.41 3.93 7.06
N ASN A 137 6.34 3.54 7.74
CA ASN A 137 6.39 2.90 9.05
C ASN A 137 6.67 1.38 8.99
N LYS A 138 6.72 0.79 7.80
CA LYS A 138 6.99 -0.63 7.60
C LYS A 138 7.92 -0.84 6.41
N ALA A 139 8.95 -1.66 6.60
CA ALA A 139 9.79 -2.15 5.51
C ALA A 139 10.11 -3.63 5.71
N GLN A 140 10.26 -4.35 4.58
CA GLN A 140 10.68 -5.75 4.56
C GLN A 140 11.92 -5.84 3.68
N PHE A 141 13.06 -6.08 4.33
CA PHE A 141 14.36 -6.12 3.65
C PHE A 141 14.75 -7.56 3.38
N PRO A 142 14.86 -8.01 2.13
CA PRO A 142 15.52 -9.26 1.81
C PRO A 142 16.98 -9.19 2.24
N ILE A 143 17.46 -10.30 2.82
CA ILE A 143 18.86 -10.50 3.19
C ILE A 143 19.49 -11.46 2.18
N GLY A 144 20.63 -11.08 1.66
CA GLY A 144 21.32 -11.89 0.67
C GLY A 144 22.82 -11.72 0.73
N THR A 145 23.50 -12.13 -0.31
CA THR A 145 24.95 -12.01 -0.46
C THR A 145 25.25 -11.16 -1.67
N ASP A 146 26.10 -10.17 -1.53
CA ASP A 146 26.57 -9.35 -2.63
C ASP A 146 27.58 -10.11 -3.52
N LYS A 147 28.08 -9.44 -4.59
CA LYS A 147 29.05 -10.01 -5.53
C LYS A 147 30.42 -10.34 -4.89
N ASP A 148 30.73 -9.72 -3.77
CA ASP A 148 31.97 -9.88 -3.04
C ASP A 148 31.87 -10.95 -1.92
N GLY A 149 30.69 -11.59 -1.79
CA GLY A 149 30.41 -12.64 -0.84
C GLY A 149 29.99 -12.14 0.55
N ARG A 150 29.78 -10.83 0.75
CA ARG A 150 29.37 -10.26 2.03
C ARG A 150 27.85 -10.27 2.18
N VAL A 151 27.37 -10.42 3.40
CA VAL A 151 25.95 -10.29 3.67
C VAL A 151 25.47 -8.87 3.39
N THR A 152 24.28 -8.74 2.82
CA THR A 152 23.69 -7.45 2.48
C THR A 152 22.21 -7.44 2.67
N ALA A 153 21.65 -6.27 3.01
CA ALA A 153 20.23 -5.99 3.08
C ALA A 153 19.86 -4.89 2.08
N GLY A 154 18.65 -4.97 1.53
CA GLY A 154 18.21 -3.91 0.60
C GLY A 154 16.89 -4.24 -0.04
N PHE A 155 16.77 -4.01 -1.35
CA PHE A 155 15.55 -4.30 -2.12
C PHE A 155 15.89 -5.01 -3.42
N TYR A 156 14.93 -5.71 -3.99
CA TYR A 156 15.13 -6.37 -5.27
C TYR A 156 15.24 -5.36 -6.41
N ALA A 157 16.19 -5.59 -7.30
CA ALA A 157 16.23 -4.90 -8.58
C ALA A 157 14.98 -5.24 -9.38
N GLY A 158 14.44 -4.25 -10.08
CA GLY A 158 13.18 -4.40 -10.82
C GLY A 158 13.17 -5.65 -11.72
N ARG A 159 12.16 -6.48 -11.56
CA ARG A 159 11.93 -7.75 -12.32
C ARG A 159 13.00 -8.82 -12.10
N THR A 160 13.75 -8.76 -11.01
CA THR A 160 14.74 -9.78 -10.64
C THR A 160 14.69 -10.05 -9.14
N HIS A 161 15.39 -11.12 -8.69
CA HIS A 161 15.63 -11.40 -7.28
C HIS A 161 17.04 -10.98 -6.82
N SER A 162 17.75 -10.18 -7.65
CA SER A 162 19.03 -9.61 -7.23
C SER A 162 18.82 -8.49 -6.24
N ILE A 163 19.44 -8.57 -5.07
CA ILE A 163 19.34 -7.56 -4.03
C ILE A 163 20.26 -6.39 -4.36
N ILE A 164 19.70 -5.19 -4.37
CA ILE A 164 20.43 -3.93 -4.38
C ILE A 164 20.64 -3.54 -2.92
N GLY A 165 21.89 -3.63 -2.45
CA GLY A 165 22.25 -3.25 -1.07
C GLY A 165 21.88 -1.79 -0.80
N ASN A 166 21.03 -1.59 0.19
CA ASN A 166 20.55 -0.27 0.62
C ASN A 166 19.92 -0.38 2.01
N THR A 167 20.68 -0.07 3.03
CA THR A 167 20.21 -0.04 4.42
C THR A 167 19.50 1.27 4.76
N ASP A 168 19.86 2.39 4.10
CA ASP A 168 19.21 3.70 4.24
C ASP A 168 18.26 3.97 3.07
N CYS A 169 17.06 3.40 3.13
CA CYS A 169 16.00 3.73 2.16
C CYS A 169 15.36 5.08 2.52
N VAL A 170 15.46 6.05 1.62
CA VAL A 170 14.93 7.42 1.83
C VAL A 170 13.42 7.49 2.08
N LEU A 171 12.67 6.43 1.82
CA LEU A 171 11.24 6.36 2.15
C LEU A 171 10.98 5.80 3.56
N GLY A 172 11.90 4.97 4.08
CA GLY A 172 11.80 4.38 5.43
C GLY A 172 12.34 5.34 6.49
N VAL A 173 12.01 5.08 7.74
CA VAL A 173 12.53 5.81 8.90
C VAL A 173 14.04 5.60 9.04
N GLU A 174 14.75 6.58 9.57
CA GLU A 174 16.22 6.60 9.63
C GLU A 174 16.79 5.47 10.49
N VAL A 175 16.11 5.11 11.58
CA VAL A 175 16.53 4.03 12.48
C VAL A 175 16.65 2.66 11.80
N ASN A 176 16.03 2.48 10.61
CA ASN A 176 16.17 1.24 9.84
C ASN A 176 17.63 0.95 9.49
N GLU A 177 18.44 1.96 9.20
CA GLU A 177 19.85 1.80 8.87
C GLU A 177 20.64 1.24 10.05
N GLU A 178 20.45 1.80 11.25
CA GLU A 178 21.10 1.34 12.47
C GLU A 178 20.74 -0.13 12.78
N ILE A 179 19.45 -0.47 12.69
CA ILE A 179 18.97 -1.83 12.94
C ILE A 179 19.55 -2.82 11.93
N LEU A 180 19.52 -2.48 10.65
CA LEU A 180 20.03 -3.36 9.60
C LEU A 180 21.53 -3.56 9.73
N ASN A 181 22.30 -2.51 9.97
CA ASN A 181 23.74 -2.62 10.17
C ASN A 181 24.07 -3.48 11.38
N CYS A 182 23.35 -3.31 12.49
CA CYS A 182 23.50 -4.17 13.68
C CYS A 182 23.26 -5.66 13.35
N ILE A 183 22.25 -5.97 12.55
CA ILE A 183 21.95 -7.35 12.13
C ILE A 183 23.00 -7.89 11.17
N LEU A 184 23.46 -7.09 10.20
CA LEU A 184 24.47 -7.51 9.23
C LEU A 184 25.83 -7.76 9.91
N ASP A 185 26.27 -6.87 10.81
CA ASP A 185 27.49 -7.03 11.61
C ASP A 185 27.44 -8.29 12.47
N PHE A 186 26.28 -8.56 13.10
CA PHE A 186 26.05 -9.80 13.84
C PHE A 186 26.16 -11.03 12.94
N MET A 187 25.56 -10.97 11.73
CA MET A 187 25.64 -12.10 10.79
C MET A 187 27.05 -12.37 10.28
N GLU A 188 27.85 -11.32 10.07
CA GLU A 188 29.25 -11.46 9.68
C GLU A 188 30.11 -12.01 10.82
N GLU A 189 29.97 -11.47 12.04
CA GLU A 189 30.75 -11.89 13.22
C GLU A 189 30.54 -13.36 13.57
N PHE A 190 29.29 -13.84 13.48
CA PHE A 190 28.94 -15.22 13.86
C PHE A 190 28.78 -16.15 12.65
N GLU A 191 29.23 -15.73 11.47
CA GLU A 191 29.17 -16.50 10.22
C GLU A 191 27.73 -17.04 9.91
N ILE A 192 26.70 -16.24 10.22
CA ILE A 192 25.30 -16.60 9.96
C ILE A 192 24.98 -16.42 8.47
N PRO A 193 24.65 -17.48 7.73
CA PRO A 193 24.47 -17.38 6.28
C PRO A 193 23.14 -16.71 5.90
N ALA A 194 23.19 -15.80 4.92
CA ALA A 194 22.01 -15.33 4.23
C ALA A 194 21.34 -16.46 3.43
N TYR A 195 20.01 -16.38 3.28
CA TYR A 195 19.27 -17.35 2.49
C TYR A 195 19.43 -17.11 0.99
N ASP A 196 19.81 -18.16 0.26
CA ASP A 196 19.88 -18.20 -1.19
C ASP A 196 18.58 -18.81 -1.74
N GLU A 197 17.75 -18.00 -2.38
CA GLU A 197 16.44 -18.43 -2.92
C GLU A 197 16.56 -19.45 -4.05
N VAL A 198 17.67 -19.45 -4.79
CA VAL A 198 17.90 -20.39 -5.91
C VAL A 198 18.30 -21.76 -5.39
N LYS A 199 19.22 -21.79 -4.42
CA LYS A 199 19.72 -23.03 -3.82
C LYS A 199 18.85 -23.53 -2.67
N HIS A 200 17.94 -22.69 -2.13
CA HIS A 200 17.16 -22.94 -0.92
C HIS A 200 18.03 -23.31 0.30
N LYS A 201 19.14 -22.60 0.46
CA LYS A 201 20.11 -22.80 1.54
C LYS A 201 20.42 -21.48 2.23
N GLY A 202 20.92 -21.55 3.45
CA GLY A 202 21.15 -20.40 4.31
C GLY A 202 20.02 -20.21 5.31
N LEU A 203 20.16 -19.23 6.19
CA LEU A 203 19.29 -19.08 7.35
C LEU A 203 18.42 -17.82 7.28
N VAL A 204 19.00 -16.63 7.24
CA VAL A 204 18.24 -15.36 7.34
C VAL A 204 17.73 -14.97 5.97
N ARG A 205 16.40 -14.87 5.84
CA ARG A 205 15.69 -14.55 4.60
C ARG A 205 15.38 -13.07 4.47
N HIS A 206 14.71 -12.53 5.49
CA HIS A 206 14.25 -11.14 5.51
C HIS A 206 14.32 -10.56 6.92
N VAL A 207 14.36 -9.25 6.99
CA VAL A 207 14.10 -8.48 8.21
C VAL A 207 12.88 -7.61 7.95
N LEU A 208 11.83 -7.80 8.74
CA LEU A 208 10.69 -6.89 8.77
C LEU A 208 10.91 -5.90 9.90
N LEU A 209 10.81 -4.62 9.57
CA LEU A 209 10.88 -3.50 10.51
C LEU A 209 9.54 -2.77 10.54
N ARG A 210 9.09 -2.39 11.72
CA ARG A 210 7.95 -1.50 11.93
C ARG A 210 8.32 -0.42 12.93
N TYR A 211 7.76 0.76 12.72
CA TYR A 211 7.98 1.93 13.55
C TYR A 211 6.65 2.63 13.83
N GLY A 212 6.36 2.89 15.10
CA GLY A 212 5.21 3.68 15.55
C GLY A 212 5.53 5.16 15.48
N PHE A 213 4.89 5.89 14.58
CA PHE A 213 5.17 7.32 14.34
C PHE A 213 4.74 8.25 15.49
N LYS A 214 3.78 7.82 16.30
CA LYS A 214 3.31 8.59 17.47
C LYS A 214 3.91 8.10 18.78
N THR A 215 4.56 6.94 18.79
CA THR A 215 5.06 6.28 20.01
C THR A 215 6.56 6.05 20.02
N ASP A 216 7.22 6.16 18.86
CA ASP A 216 8.61 5.80 18.63
C ASP A 216 8.91 4.30 18.94
N GLU A 217 7.88 3.46 19.06
CA GLU A 217 8.04 2.04 19.30
C GLU A 217 8.55 1.32 18.05
N ILE A 218 9.53 0.43 18.23
CA ILE A 218 10.18 -0.31 17.16
C ILE A 218 9.92 -1.81 17.29
N MET A 219 9.56 -2.43 16.17
CA MET A 219 9.49 -3.88 16.03
C MET A 219 10.47 -4.37 14.98
N VAL A 220 11.21 -5.41 15.36
CA VAL A 220 12.08 -6.18 14.47
C VAL A 220 11.57 -7.62 14.42
N CYS A 221 11.27 -8.12 13.22
CA CYS A 221 10.97 -9.52 13.00
C CYS A 221 11.95 -10.14 12.01
N LEU A 222 12.79 -11.07 12.48
CA LEU A 222 13.68 -11.83 11.61
C LEU A 222 12.90 -12.98 10.97
N VAL A 223 12.97 -13.10 9.66
CA VAL A 223 12.40 -14.22 8.93
C VAL A 223 13.50 -15.19 8.56
N ILE A 224 13.41 -16.43 9.03
CA ILE A 224 14.47 -17.42 8.87
C ILE A 224 13.98 -18.71 8.22
N ASN A 225 14.89 -19.36 7.49
CA ASN A 225 14.72 -20.71 6.97
C ASN A 225 15.17 -21.73 8.03
N GLY A 226 14.43 -21.80 9.12
CA GLY A 226 14.79 -22.64 10.26
C GLY A 226 13.89 -22.38 11.46
N LYS A 227 14.26 -22.97 12.60
CA LYS A 227 13.51 -22.81 13.86
C LYS A 227 14.18 -21.83 14.84
N THR A 228 15.49 -21.69 14.74
CA THR A 228 16.29 -20.87 15.67
C THR A 228 17.42 -20.19 14.91
N ILE A 229 17.90 -19.08 15.46
CA ILE A 229 19.11 -18.42 14.97
C ILE A 229 20.23 -18.68 16.02
N PRO A 230 21.42 -19.13 15.59
CA PRO A 230 22.57 -19.25 16.51
C PRO A 230 22.89 -17.89 17.15
N HIS A 231 23.42 -17.90 18.36
CA HIS A 231 23.77 -16.67 19.09
C HIS A 231 22.61 -15.65 19.23
N CYS A 232 21.35 -16.13 19.24
CA CYS A 232 20.16 -15.31 19.31
C CYS A 232 20.17 -14.33 20.50
N HIS A 233 20.75 -14.74 21.64
CA HIS A 233 20.85 -13.91 22.83
C HIS A 233 21.75 -12.67 22.60
N ASP A 234 22.83 -12.83 21.86
CA ASP A 234 23.75 -11.73 21.53
C ASP A 234 23.08 -10.73 20.60
N LEU A 235 22.36 -11.22 19.56
CA LEU A 235 21.58 -10.36 18.66
C LEU A 235 20.52 -9.56 19.42
N VAL A 236 19.73 -10.23 20.28
CA VAL A 236 18.72 -9.57 21.12
C VAL A 236 19.39 -8.56 22.06
N GLY A 237 20.55 -8.92 22.63
CA GLY A 237 21.34 -8.05 23.49
C GLY A 237 21.75 -6.74 22.80
N ARG A 238 22.11 -6.78 21.51
CA ARG A 238 22.47 -5.61 20.69
C ARG A 238 21.23 -4.79 20.31
N LEU A 239 20.21 -5.43 19.72
CA LEU A 239 19.03 -4.74 19.23
C LEU A 239 18.26 -4.00 20.33
N ARG A 240 18.17 -4.55 21.54
CA ARG A 240 17.48 -3.90 22.67
C ARG A 240 18.14 -2.61 23.17
N GLN A 241 19.37 -2.31 22.74
CA GLN A 241 20.04 -1.04 23.07
C GLN A 241 19.59 0.12 22.18
N ILE A 242 18.95 -0.19 21.04
CA ILE A 242 18.42 0.83 20.14
C ILE A 242 17.22 1.49 20.80
N PRO A 243 17.22 2.82 20.96
CA PRO A 243 16.11 3.55 21.58
C PRO A 243 14.78 3.25 20.85
N GLY A 244 13.71 3.04 21.62
CA GLY A 244 12.39 2.70 21.08
C GLY A 244 12.19 1.20 20.78
N MET A 245 13.22 0.36 20.90
CA MET A 245 13.05 -1.09 20.67
C MET A 245 12.03 -1.67 21.64
N THR A 246 10.92 -2.19 21.12
CA THR A 246 9.78 -2.68 21.90
C THR A 246 9.51 -4.16 21.65
N SER A 247 9.73 -4.62 20.43
CA SER A 247 9.40 -6.00 20.02
C SER A 247 10.51 -6.59 19.16
N ILE A 248 11.04 -7.75 19.58
CA ILE A 248 11.95 -8.55 18.76
C ILE A 248 11.35 -9.94 18.62
N THR A 249 11.03 -10.32 17.38
CA THR A 249 10.34 -11.56 17.05
C THR A 249 11.08 -12.33 15.96
N LEU A 250 10.73 -13.60 15.82
CA LEU A 250 11.29 -14.50 14.82
C LEU A 250 10.15 -15.22 14.09
N SER A 251 10.15 -15.12 12.78
CA SER A 251 9.25 -15.85 11.89
C SER A 251 9.98 -17.01 11.25
N SER A 252 9.44 -18.21 11.41
CA SER A 252 9.97 -19.43 10.76
C SER A 252 9.29 -19.65 9.42
N ASN A 253 10.05 -19.48 8.33
CA ASN A 253 9.56 -19.74 6.97
C ASN A 253 10.53 -20.65 6.21
N THR A 254 10.22 -21.94 6.16
CA THR A 254 11.00 -22.95 5.42
C THR A 254 10.40 -23.26 4.04
N ALA A 255 9.30 -22.62 3.67
CA ALA A 255 8.62 -22.84 2.40
C ALA A 255 9.42 -22.23 1.23
N LYS A 256 9.38 -22.91 0.10
CA LYS A 256 9.99 -22.48 -1.18
C LYS A 256 8.98 -21.68 -1.99
N THR A 257 8.50 -20.58 -1.41
CA THR A 257 7.47 -19.71 -2.01
C THR A 257 7.90 -18.25 -1.88
N ASN A 258 7.20 -17.36 -2.58
CA ASN A 258 7.38 -15.90 -2.51
C ASN A 258 6.75 -15.28 -1.25
N VAL A 259 6.08 -16.08 -0.41
CA VAL A 259 5.54 -15.60 0.87
C VAL A 259 6.71 -15.32 1.81
N ILE A 260 6.77 -14.10 2.33
CA ILE A 260 7.87 -13.63 3.18
C ILE A 260 7.73 -14.20 4.59
N MET A 261 6.59 -13.95 5.22
CA MET A 261 6.34 -14.37 6.61
C MET A 261 5.97 -15.86 6.66
N GLY A 262 6.44 -16.54 7.70
CA GLY A 262 5.98 -17.89 8.01
C GLY A 262 4.74 -17.89 8.90
N ASP A 263 4.14 -19.06 9.09
CA ASP A 263 2.92 -19.23 9.89
C ASP A 263 3.16 -19.16 11.41
N THR A 264 4.42 -19.27 11.85
CA THR A 264 4.79 -19.24 13.26
C THR A 264 5.63 -18.02 13.58
N ILE A 265 5.13 -17.21 14.49
CA ILE A 265 5.86 -16.09 15.07
C ILE A 265 6.21 -16.44 16.51
N ARG A 266 7.48 -16.26 16.88
CA ARG A 266 7.97 -16.47 18.24
C ARG A 266 8.55 -15.17 18.79
N LEU A 267 8.09 -14.76 19.95
CA LEU A 267 8.67 -13.65 20.69
C LEU A 267 10.07 -14.04 21.19
N LEU A 268 11.05 -13.18 20.92
CA LEU A 268 12.41 -13.30 21.44
C LEU A 268 12.65 -12.36 22.61
N TRP A 269 12.08 -11.15 22.54
CA TRP A 269 12.18 -10.16 23.60
C TRP A 269 11.12 -9.08 23.46
N GLY A 270 10.68 -8.50 24.58
CA GLY A 270 9.74 -7.38 24.63
C GLY A 270 8.29 -7.82 24.50
N GLN A 271 7.54 -7.13 23.64
CA GLN A 271 6.11 -7.36 23.41
C GLN A 271 5.87 -8.04 22.05
N GLU A 272 4.72 -8.72 21.89
CA GLU A 272 4.31 -9.36 20.63
C GLU A 272 3.85 -8.34 19.57
N PHE A 273 3.67 -7.09 19.97
CA PHE A 273 3.16 -6.00 19.15
C PHE A 273 3.89 -4.70 19.46
N ILE A 274 3.75 -3.73 18.58
CA ILE A 274 3.98 -2.31 18.86
C ILE A 274 2.66 -1.56 18.84
N THR A 275 2.66 -0.39 19.45
CA THR A 275 1.51 0.50 19.49
C THR A 275 1.75 1.70 18.58
N ASP A 276 0.72 2.13 17.85
CA ASP A 276 0.72 3.40 17.13
C ASP A 276 -0.69 3.99 17.09
N TYR A 277 -0.85 5.20 16.58
CA TYR A 277 -2.11 5.91 16.54
C TYR A 277 -2.43 6.40 15.11
N ILE A 278 -3.71 6.34 14.73
CA ILE A 278 -4.28 7.10 13.61
C ILE A 278 -5.28 8.06 14.21
N GLY A 279 -5.00 9.37 14.13
CA GLY A 279 -5.70 10.36 14.92
C GLY A 279 -5.58 10.06 16.42
N GLU A 280 -6.70 9.85 17.10
CA GLU A 280 -6.77 9.51 18.52
C GLU A 280 -6.94 8.00 18.78
N ILE A 281 -7.15 7.20 17.74
CA ILE A 281 -7.36 5.75 17.87
C ILE A 281 -6.03 5.04 18.00
N LYS A 282 -5.90 4.29 19.07
CA LYS A 282 -4.75 3.44 19.40
C LYS A 282 -4.87 2.08 18.72
N TYR A 283 -3.80 1.62 18.10
CA TYR A 283 -3.72 0.29 17.48
C TYR A 283 -2.54 -0.50 18.03
N GLN A 284 -2.78 -1.76 18.36
CA GLN A 284 -1.74 -2.76 18.57
C GLN A 284 -1.48 -3.49 17.25
N ILE A 285 -0.22 -3.51 16.83
CA ILE A 285 0.21 -3.94 15.50
C ILE A 285 1.21 -5.08 15.67
N SER A 286 0.81 -6.30 15.29
CA SER A 286 1.66 -7.48 15.29
C SER A 286 2.53 -7.56 14.02
N PRO A 287 3.51 -8.47 13.93
CA PRO A 287 4.28 -8.67 12.70
C PRO A 287 3.41 -8.98 11.48
N LEU A 288 2.29 -9.68 11.66
CA LEU A 288 1.38 -10.11 10.59
C LEU A 288 0.27 -9.11 10.28
N SER A 289 -0.04 -8.17 11.18
CA SER A 289 -1.13 -7.21 10.98
C SER A 289 -0.92 -6.40 9.70
N PHE A 290 -1.98 -6.20 8.93
CA PHE A 290 -2.01 -5.15 7.93
C PHE A 290 -2.21 -3.81 8.63
N TYR A 291 -1.35 -2.86 8.36
CA TYR A 291 -1.41 -1.48 8.83
C TYR A 291 -0.82 -0.59 7.74
N GLN A 292 -1.50 0.49 7.41
CA GLN A 292 -1.12 1.40 6.32
C GLN A 292 0.29 1.96 6.55
N VAL A 293 1.09 2.01 5.48
CA VAL A 293 2.54 2.27 5.59
C VAL A 293 2.91 3.74 5.72
N ASN A 294 1.99 4.66 5.44
CA ASN A 294 2.15 6.11 5.57
C ASN A 294 1.12 6.65 6.55
N PRO A 295 1.42 6.71 7.85
CA PRO A 295 0.43 7.06 8.87
C PRO A 295 -0.11 8.48 8.72
N VAL A 296 0.70 9.41 8.22
CA VAL A 296 0.29 10.81 7.98
C VAL A 296 -0.82 10.88 6.92
N GLN A 297 -0.60 10.25 5.78
CA GLN A 297 -1.59 10.22 4.71
C GLN A 297 -2.78 9.30 5.05
N THR A 298 -2.57 8.28 5.87
CA THR A 298 -3.65 7.40 6.35
C THR A 298 -4.66 8.16 7.21
N GLU A 299 -4.19 9.07 8.08
CA GLU A 299 -5.09 9.92 8.87
C GLU A 299 -5.95 10.80 7.97
N LYS A 300 -5.38 11.39 6.91
CA LYS A 300 -6.13 12.17 5.91
C LYS A 300 -7.09 11.29 5.10
N LEU A 301 -6.64 10.12 4.65
CA LEU A 301 -7.44 9.17 3.89
C LEU A 301 -8.69 8.74 4.67
N TYR A 302 -8.53 8.39 5.95
CA TYR A 302 -9.65 7.98 6.81
C TYR A 302 -10.52 9.16 7.23
N GLY A 303 -9.94 10.36 7.36
CA GLY A 303 -10.69 11.61 7.52
C GLY A 303 -11.65 11.85 6.37
N LEU A 304 -11.17 11.71 5.13
CA LEU A 304 -12.00 11.81 3.91
C LEU A 304 -13.09 10.74 3.87
N ALA A 305 -12.76 9.49 4.22
CA ALA A 305 -13.77 8.42 4.26
C ALA A 305 -14.87 8.72 5.29
N LEU A 306 -14.51 9.27 6.45
CA LEU A 306 -15.45 9.70 7.49
C LEU A 306 -16.31 10.88 7.04
N ASP A 307 -15.71 11.87 6.38
CA ASP A 307 -16.42 13.04 5.86
C ASP A 307 -17.41 12.65 4.75
N TYR A 308 -17.01 11.74 3.86
CA TYR A 308 -17.88 11.23 2.79
C TYR A 308 -19.02 10.36 3.33
N ALA A 309 -18.76 9.59 4.38
CA ALA A 309 -19.82 8.87 5.09
C ALA A 309 -20.89 9.82 5.65
N GLY A 310 -20.50 11.03 6.09
CA GLY A 310 -21.37 12.10 6.54
C GLY A 310 -22.22 11.67 7.73
N LEU A 311 -21.60 11.04 8.74
CA LEU A 311 -22.25 10.45 9.89
C LEU A 311 -22.70 11.50 10.89
N THR A 312 -23.93 11.32 11.44
CA THR A 312 -24.58 12.21 12.41
C THR A 312 -24.74 11.59 13.80
N GLY A 313 -24.42 10.30 13.95
CA GLY A 313 -24.59 9.52 15.17
C GLY A 313 -25.83 8.61 15.15
N ASN A 314 -26.56 8.57 14.05
CA ASN A 314 -27.74 7.74 13.89
C ASN A 314 -27.54 6.56 12.94
N GLU A 315 -26.48 6.57 12.15
CA GLU A 315 -26.25 5.66 11.04
C GLU A 315 -25.64 4.32 11.50
N THR A 316 -26.10 3.26 10.86
CA THR A 316 -25.48 1.93 10.85
C THR A 316 -24.55 1.82 9.67
N VAL A 317 -23.29 1.56 9.96
CA VAL A 317 -22.21 1.50 8.97
C VAL A 317 -21.65 0.07 8.87
N TRP A 318 -21.46 -0.42 7.66
CA TRP A 318 -20.71 -1.64 7.38
C TRP A 318 -19.37 -1.33 6.74
N ASP A 319 -18.31 -1.87 7.33
CA ASP A 319 -16.94 -1.82 6.79
C ASP A 319 -16.58 -3.21 6.26
N LEU A 320 -16.59 -3.33 4.95
CA LEU A 320 -16.32 -4.60 4.26
C LEU A 320 -14.85 -4.63 3.84
N TYR A 321 -14.07 -5.52 4.37
CA TYR A 321 -12.60 -5.62 4.39
C TYR A 321 -11.96 -4.84 5.55
N CYS A 322 -12.52 -4.96 6.75
CA CYS A 322 -12.13 -4.12 7.89
C CYS A 322 -10.70 -4.37 8.43
N GLY A 323 -10.05 -5.47 8.07
CA GLY A 323 -8.73 -5.83 8.57
C GLY A 323 -8.69 -5.85 10.10
N ILE A 324 -7.74 -5.13 10.70
CA ILE A 324 -7.63 -4.98 12.16
C ILE A 324 -8.54 -3.86 12.72
N GLY A 325 -9.57 -3.45 11.96
CA GLY A 325 -10.55 -2.45 12.35
C GLY A 325 -10.11 -1.01 12.17
N THR A 326 -9.13 -0.72 11.30
CA THR A 326 -8.56 0.63 11.18
C THR A 326 -9.60 1.68 10.76
N ILE A 327 -10.35 1.44 9.69
CA ILE A 327 -11.42 2.35 9.24
C ILE A 327 -12.63 2.22 10.15
N SER A 328 -13.01 0.99 10.51
CA SER A 328 -14.19 0.74 11.38
C SER A 328 -14.15 1.55 12.67
N LEU A 329 -13.01 1.55 13.38
CA LEU A 329 -12.88 2.26 14.65
C LEU A 329 -12.85 3.78 14.47
N PHE A 330 -12.37 4.25 13.31
CA PHE A 330 -12.42 5.67 12.96
C PHE A 330 -13.85 6.13 12.71
N LEU A 331 -14.66 5.33 12.01
CA LEU A 331 -16.08 5.57 11.77
C LEU A 331 -16.92 5.47 13.04
N ALA A 332 -16.59 4.55 13.95
CA ALA A 332 -17.32 4.32 15.20
C ALA A 332 -17.40 5.56 16.11
N LYS A 333 -16.47 6.53 15.94
CA LYS A 333 -16.52 7.82 16.64
C LYS A 333 -17.77 8.64 16.34
N LYS A 334 -18.35 8.49 15.15
CA LYS A 334 -19.50 9.28 14.68
C LYS A 334 -20.69 8.44 14.24
N ALA A 335 -20.58 7.12 14.20
CA ALA A 335 -21.67 6.20 13.85
C ALA A 335 -22.47 5.82 15.09
N LYS A 336 -23.74 5.45 14.89
CA LYS A 336 -24.54 4.75 15.91
C LYS A 336 -23.97 3.36 16.16
N GLN A 337 -23.69 2.62 15.10
CA GLN A 337 -23.18 1.25 15.12
C GLN A 337 -22.29 1.02 13.90
N VAL A 338 -21.18 0.32 14.09
CA VAL A 338 -20.30 -0.13 12.99
C VAL A 338 -20.20 -1.65 13.03
N TYR A 339 -20.31 -2.26 11.86
CA TYR A 339 -20.09 -3.68 11.66
C TYR A 339 -18.91 -3.88 10.71
N GLY A 340 -17.85 -4.55 11.18
CA GLY A 340 -16.67 -4.86 10.36
C GLY A 340 -16.70 -6.32 9.91
N VAL A 341 -16.36 -6.57 8.65
CA VAL A 341 -16.23 -7.93 8.10
C VAL A 341 -14.85 -8.14 7.51
N GLU A 342 -14.22 -9.25 7.88
CA GLU A 342 -12.91 -9.64 7.36
C GLU A 342 -12.82 -11.17 7.29
N ILE A 343 -12.19 -11.68 6.25
CA ILE A 343 -12.03 -13.13 6.01
C ILE A 343 -10.97 -13.76 6.93
N ILE A 344 -10.03 -12.97 7.46
CA ILE A 344 -8.90 -13.45 8.26
C ILE A 344 -9.27 -13.43 9.74
N PRO A 345 -9.43 -14.59 10.42
CA PRO A 345 -9.84 -14.64 11.83
C PRO A 345 -8.92 -13.86 12.77
N GLN A 346 -7.60 -13.94 12.58
CA GLN A 346 -6.63 -13.23 13.41
C GLN A 346 -6.80 -11.69 13.32
N ALA A 347 -7.12 -11.17 12.12
CA ALA A 347 -7.37 -9.74 11.96
C ALA A 347 -8.63 -9.29 12.71
N ILE A 348 -9.65 -10.13 12.78
CA ILE A 348 -10.86 -9.87 13.58
C ILE A 348 -10.56 -9.89 15.09
N ASP A 349 -9.71 -10.81 15.55
CA ASP A 349 -9.28 -10.81 16.96
C ASP A 349 -8.51 -9.53 17.30
N ASP A 350 -7.61 -9.10 16.40
CA ASP A 350 -6.89 -7.83 16.53
C ASP A 350 -7.87 -6.63 16.52
N ALA A 351 -8.90 -6.63 15.65
CA ALA A 351 -9.92 -5.57 15.58
C ALA A 351 -10.73 -5.46 16.88
N LYS A 352 -11.17 -6.59 17.44
CA LYS A 352 -11.86 -6.65 18.73
C LYS A 352 -11.00 -6.15 19.87
N ASN A 353 -9.71 -6.52 19.88
CA ASN A 353 -8.77 -6.02 20.86
C ASN A 353 -8.57 -4.50 20.70
N ASN A 354 -8.40 -4.01 19.47
CA ASN A 354 -8.26 -2.58 19.18
C ASN A 354 -9.52 -1.79 19.60
N ALA A 355 -10.72 -2.30 19.39
CA ALA A 355 -11.95 -1.69 19.91
C ALA A 355 -11.92 -1.61 21.45
N LYS A 356 -11.54 -2.69 22.11
CA LYS A 356 -11.48 -2.78 23.58
C LYS A 356 -10.50 -1.78 24.19
N ILE A 357 -9.28 -1.67 23.68
CA ILE A 357 -8.25 -0.77 24.22
C ILE A 357 -8.57 0.72 24.00
N ASN A 358 -9.50 1.02 23.08
CA ASN A 358 -10.02 2.36 22.83
C ASN A 358 -11.40 2.62 23.51
N ASN A 359 -11.93 1.68 24.28
CA ASN A 359 -13.26 1.74 24.89
C ASN A 359 -14.40 1.97 23.87
N ILE A 360 -14.23 1.51 22.62
CA ILE A 360 -15.24 1.59 21.58
C ILE A 360 -16.17 0.38 21.73
N THR A 361 -17.45 0.66 22.03
CA THR A 361 -18.47 -0.36 22.32
C THR A 361 -19.53 -0.49 21.23
N ASN A 362 -19.52 0.42 20.26
CA ASN A 362 -20.42 0.46 19.12
C ASN A 362 -19.78 -0.05 17.82
N ALA A 363 -18.83 -0.97 17.95
CA ALA A 363 -18.22 -1.67 16.82
C ALA A 363 -18.23 -3.18 17.06
N GLU A 364 -18.75 -3.93 16.11
CA GLU A 364 -18.78 -5.39 16.13
C GLU A 364 -18.08 -5.96 14.90
N PHE A 365 -17.44 -7.13 15.04
CA PHE A 365 -16.59 -7.68 13.99
C PHE A 365 -16.90 -9.15 13.73
N TYR A 366 -17.02 -9.50 12.43
CA TYR A 366 -17.41 -10.82 11.95
C TYR A 366 -16.35 -11.40 11.02
N VAL A 367 -16.06 -12.69 11.20
CA VAL A 367 -15.18 -13.46 10.31
C VAL A 367 -16.01 -14.03 9.17
N GLY A 368 -15.67 -13.75 7.94
CA GLY A 368 -16.31 -14.32 6.78
C GLY A 368 -16.18 -13.45 5.54
N LYS A 369 -16.81 -13.90 4.46
CA LYS A 369 -16.94 -13.09 3.26
C LYS A 369 -18.12 -12.13 3.41
N ALA A 370 -17.92 -10.89 3.02
CA ALA A 370 -18.95 -9.84 3.18
C ALA A 370 -20.24 -10.18 2.44
N GLU A 371 -20.15 -10.76 1.24
CA GLU A 371 -21.32 -11.20 0.45
C GLU A 371 -22.11 -12.36 1.08
N GLU A 372 -21.55 -13.03 2.08
CA GLU A 372 -22.21 -14.10 2.83
C GLU A 372 -22.71 -13.55 4.18
N VAL A 373 -21.87 -12.81 4.90
CA VAL A 373 -22.15 -12.29 6.26
C VAL A 373 -23.28 -11.26 6.26
N LEU A 374 -23.27 -10.29 5.34
CA LEU A 374 -24.30 -9.24 5.31
C LEU A 374 -25.72 -9.79 5.15
N PRO A 375 -26.01 -10.59 4.10
CA PRO A 375 -27.35 -11.10 3.89
C PRO A 375 -27.83 -12.01 5.06
N GLU A 376 -26.90 -12.79 5.64
CA GLU A 376 -27.19 -13.66 6.77
C GLU A 376 -27.54 -12.85 8.04
N TYR A 377 -26.78 -11.80 8.32
CA TYR A 377 -27.05 -10.89 9.43
C TYR A 377 -28.45 -10.28 9.36
N TYR A 378 -28.82 -9.70 8.21
CA TYR A 378 -30.13 -9.07 8.05
C TYR A 378 -31.28 -10.05 8.09
N LYS A 379 -31.08 -11.24 7.54
CA LYS A 379 -32.08 -12.32 7.62
C LYS A 379 -32.29 -12.82 9.05
N GLU A 380 -31.24 -12.84 9.87
CA GLU A 380 -31.35 -13.21 11.26
C GLU A 380 -31.94 -12.06 12.10
N TYR A 381 -31.58 -10.82 11.78
CA TYR A 381 -32.14 -9.62 12.40
C TYR A 381 -33.68 -9.56 12.22
N GLU A 382 -34.18 -9.75 11.01
CA GLU A 382 -35.61 -9.77 10.69
C GLU A 382 -36.35 -10.83 11.50
N LYS A 383 -35.79 -12.03 11.65
CA LYS A 383 -36.40 -13.11 12.46
C LYS A 383 -36.45 -12.77 13.95
N THR A 384 -35.42 -12.13 14.49
CA THR A 384 -35.32 -11.84 15.93
C THR A 384 -36.04 -10.56 16.34
N HIS A 385 -36.35 -9.67 15.40
CA HIS A 385 -36.97 -8.38 15.61
C HIS A 385 -38.42 -8.29 15.02
N ASN A 386 -39.15 -9.40 15.06
CA ASN A 386 -40.55 -9.46 14.66
C ASN A 386 -40.86 -8.96 13.24
N GLY A 387 -39.93 -9.14 12.31
CA GLY A 387 -40.09 -8.72 10.93
C GLY A 387 -39.66 -7.26 10.66
N GLU A 388 -39.04 -6.58 11.61
CA GLU A 388 -38.43 -5.29 11.34
C GLU A 388 -37.23 -5.48 10.42
N THR A 389 -37.19 -4.71 9.33
CA THR A 389 -36.05 -4.68 8.42
C THR A 389 -35.02 -3.65 8.89
N ALA A 390 -33.84 -4.10 9.24
CA ALA A 390 -32.70 -3.19 9.41
C ALA A 390 -32.04 -2.91 8.04
N HIS A 391 -31.44 -1.75 7.91
CA HIS A 391 -30.74 -1.34 6.70
C HIS A 391 -29.31 -0.89 7.05
N ALA A 392 -28.37 -1.10 6.12
CA ALA A 392 -27.10 -0.41 6.14
C ALA A 392 -27.35 1.02 5.63
N ASP A 393 -27.10 2.03 6.43
CA ASP A 393 -27.18 3.42 5.95
C ASP A 393 -25.98 3.74 5.07
N VAL A 394 -24.80 3.30 5.51
CA VAL A 394 -23.54 3.50 4.79
C VAL A 394 -22.76 2.19 4.69
N ILE A 395 -22.25 1.89 3.52
CA ILE A 395 -21.26 0.82 3.31
C ILE A 395 -19.93 1.44 2.93
N VAL A 396 -18.86 1.04 3.64
CA VAL A 396 -17.48 1.41 3.34
C VAL A 396 -16.74 0.17 2.83
N VAL A 397 -15.97 0.31 1.77
CA VAL A 397 -15.13 -0.76 1.22
C VAL A 397 -13.70 -0.27 1.01
N ASP A 398 -12.72 -1.11 1.38
CA ASP A 398 -11.29 -0.93 1.08
C ASP A 398 -10.71 -2.26 0.54
N PRO A 399 -11.12 -2.64 -0.70
CA PRO A 399 -10.76 -3.94 -1.25
C PRO A 399 -9.28 -4.01 -1.65
N PRO A 400 -8.72 -5.24 -1.81
CA PRO A 400 -7.39 -5.42 -2.39
C PRO A 400 -7.33 -4.92 -3.83
N ARG A 401 -6.11 -4.85 -4.41
CA ARG A 401 -5.85 -4.30 -5.78
C ARG A 401 -6.75 -4.84 -6.89
N LYS A 402 -7.33 -6.01 -6.74
CA LYS A 402 -8.28 -6.58 -7.72
C LYS A 402 -9.67 -5.93 -7.69
N GLY A 403 -9.94 -5.06 -6.74
CA GLY A 403 -11.26 -4.47 -6.50
C GLY A 403 -12.22 -5.46 -5.83
N CYS A 404 -13.50 -5.11 -5.78
CA CYS A 404 -14.55 -5.98 -5.27
C CYS A 404 -14.87 -7.11 -6.26
N GLU A 405 -15.24 -8.27 -5.73
CA GLU A 405 -15.86 -9.31 -6.53
C GLU A 405 -17.28 -8.87 -6.94
N GLU A 406 -17.77 -9.33 -8.09
CA GLU A 406 -19.08 -8.94 -8.60
C GLU A 406 -20.22 -9.38 -7.65
N SER A 407 -20.07 -10.51 -6.95
CA SER A 407 -20.99 -10.98 -5.91
C SER A 407 -21.14 -9.96 -4.79
N LEU A 408 -20.02 -9.36 -4.34
CA LEU A 408 -20.05 -8.34 -3.31
C LEU A 408 -20.70 -7.04 -3.79
N LEU A 409 -20.37 -6.60 -5.01
CA LEU A 409 -21.00 -5.42 -5.61
C LEU A 409 -22.51 -5.60 -5.73
N GLN A 410 -22.97 -6.81 -6.11
CA GLN A 410 -24.41 -7.11 -6.17
C GLN A 410 -25.03 -7.12 -4.76
N THR A 411 -24.34 -7.67 -3.75
CA THR A 411 -24.79 -7.62 -2.36
C THR A 411 -24.95 -6.16 -1.87
N ILE A 412 -24.01 -5.27 -2.18
CA ILE A 412 -24.12 -3.84 -1.87
C ILE A 412 -25.38 -3.25 -2.50
N VAL A 413 -25.65 -3.56 -3.77
CA VAL A 413 -26.85 -3.09 -4.49
C VAL A 413 -28.12 -3.62 -3.84
N ASP A 414 -28.15 -4.90 -3.45
CA ASP A 414 -29.32 -5.55 -2.84
C ASP A 414 -29.62 -5.01 -1.43
N MET A 415 -28.56 -4.62 -0.68
CA MET A 415 -28.68 -3.99 0.64
C MET A 415 -29.14 -2.53 0.56
N GLN A 416 -29.07 -1.90 -0.60
CA GLN A 416 -29.56 -0.55 -0.87
C GLN A 416 -29.08 0.54 0.13
N PRO A 417 -27.81 0.61 0.52
CA PRO A 417 -27.34 1.69 1.38
C PRO A 417 -27.59 3.05 0.72
N GLU A 418 -27.79 4.08 1.53
CA GLU A 418 -27.90 5.46 1.03
C GLU A 418 -26.58 5.93 0.42
N LYS A 419 -25.46 5.51 1.03
CA LYS A 419 -24.12 5.89 0.61
C LYS A 419 -23.19 4.68 0.54
N VAL A 420 -22.31 4.70 -0.44
CA VAL A 420 -21.14 3.81 -0.54
C VAL A 420 -19.88 4.67 -0.56
N VAL A 421 -19.01 4.48 0.42
CA VAL A 421 -17.68 5.09 0.46
C VAL A 421 -16.69 4.04 -0.01
N TYR A 422 -16.05 4.30 -1.15
CA TYR A 422 -15.09 3.37 -1.75
C TYR A 422 -13.67 3.91 -1.61
N VAL A 423 -12.84 3.25 -0.83
CA VAL A 423 -11.40 3.48 -0.75
C VAL A 423 -10.71 2.49 -1.67
N SER A 424 -9.74 2.92 -2.47
CA SER A 424 -9.09 2.06 -3.46
C SER A 424 -7.63 2.39 -3.70
N CYS A 425 -6.78 1.38 -3.69
CA CYS A 425 -5.38 1.48 -4.08
C CYS A 425 -5.11 1.26 -5.59
N ASP A 426 -6.16 1.00 -6.39
CA ASP A 426 -6.06 0.82 -7.85
C ASP A 426 -7.22 1.50 -8.57
N SER A 427 -6.94 2.62 -9.22
CA SER A 427 -7.96 3.44 -9.89
C SER A 427 -8.61 2.76 -11.11
N ALA A 428 -7.98 1.72 -11.69
CA ALA A 428 -8.57 1.01 -12.82
C ALA A 428 -9.66 0.03 -12.35
N THR A 429 -9.42 -0.71 -11.27
CA THR A 429 -10.43 -1.58 -10.66
C THR A 429 -11.54 -0.77 -9.98
N LEU A 430 -11.19 0.35 -9.33
CA LEU A 430 -12.17 1.32 -8.84
C LEU A 430 -13.12 1.77 -9.95
N ALA A 431 -12.58 2.20 -11.09
CA ALA A 431 -13.37 2.67 -12.22
C ALA A 431 -14.34 1.60 -12.76
N ARG A 432 -13.90 0.33 -12.80
CA ARG A 432 -14.74 -0.83 -13.17
C ARG A 432 -15.90 -0.99 -12.17
N ASP A 433 -15.62 -0.92 -10.88
CA ASP A 433 -16.62 -1.12 -9.83
C ASP A 433 -17.59 0.06 -9.74
N VAL A 434 -17.10 1.29 -9.91
CA VAL A 434 -17.93 2.51 -10.03
C VAL A 434 -18.90 2.40 -11.22
N LYS A 435 -18.43 1.90 -12.38
CA LYS A 435 -19.30 1.66 -13.54
C LYS A 435 -20.44 0.71 -13.21
N PHE A 436 -20.13 -0.39 -12.49
CA PHE A 436 -21.14 -1.35 -12.06
C PHE A 436 -22.19 -0.71 -11.15
N LEU A 437 -21.76 -0.01 -10.08
CA LEU A 437 -22.65 0.63 -9.13
C LEU A 437 -23.51 1.72 -9.79
N ARG A 438 -22.93 2.53 -10.68
CA ARG A 438 -23.66 3.56 -11.45
C ARG A 438 -24.76 2.94 -12.32
N ALA A 439 -24.48 1.81 -12.98
CA ALA A 439 -25.48 1.08 -13.77
C ALA A 439 -26.61 0.51 -12.92
N LYS A 440 -26.43 0.37 -11.60
CA LYS A 440 -27.38 -0.14 -10.64
C LYS A 440 -28.08 0.95 -9.79
N GLY A 441 -27.98 2.21 -10.19
CA GLY A 441 -28.74 3.31 -9.58
C GLY A 441 -27.99 4.14 -8.55
N TYR A 442 -26.66 4.02 -8.47
CA TYR A 442 -25.83 4.92 -7.68
C TYR A 442 -25.29 6.09 -8.53
N GLU A 443 -25.11 7.23 -7.94
CA GLU A 443 -24.42 8.39 -8.54
C GLU A 443 -23.07 8.60 -7.87
N LEU A 444 -22.03 8.79 -8.66
CA LEU A 444 -20.72 9.22 -8.18
C LEU A 444 -20.81 10.72 -7.83
N LYS A 445 -20.53 11.08 -6.58
CA LYS A 445 -20.69 12.43 -6.03
C LYS A 445 -19.38 13.15 -5.81
N ASP A 446 -18.38 12.46 -5.28
CA ASP A 446 -17.08 13.02 -4.96
C ASP A 446 -15.97 12.00 -5.23
N VAL A 447 -14.81 12.49 -5.66
CA VAL A 447 -13.60 11.70 -5.90
C VAL A 447 -12.40 12.47 -5.40
N THR A 448 -11.68 11.94 -4.41
CA THR A 448 -10.45 12.54 -3.92
C THR A 448 -9.30 11.53 -3.98
N PRO A 449 -8.31 11.74 -4.85
CA PRO A 449 -7.07 10.96 -4.81
C PRO A 449 -6.20 11.38 -3.61
N VAL A 450 -5.47 10.42 -3.05
CA VAL A 450 -4.54 10.64 -1.93
C VAL A 450 -3.19 10.02 -2.28
N ASP A 451 -2.13 10.80 -2.14
CA ASP A 451 -0.77 10.31 -2.38
C ASP A 451 -0.23 9.55 -1.16
N GLN A 452 -0.75 8.34 -0.95
CA GLN A 452 -0.31 7.42 0.10
C GLN A 452 1.13 6.93 -0.13
N PHE A 453 1.60 6.93 -1.38
CA PHE A 453 2.87 6.35 -1.80
C PHE A 453 3.68 7.34 -2.66
N PRO A 454 4.19 8.46 -2.10
CA PRO A 454 5.09 9.35 -2.81
C PRO A 454 6.22 8.64 -3.55
N HIS A 455 6.63 9.17 -4.70
CA HIS A 455 7.68 8.63 -5.57
C HIS A 455 7.35 7.32 -6.28
N THR A 456 6.13 6.82 -6.13
CA THR A 456 5.62 5.65 -6.87
C THR A 456 4.44 6.04 -7.75
N VAL A 457 4.10 5.20 -8.73
CA VAL A 457 2.92 5.39 -9.60
C VAL A 457 1.59 5.04 -8.90
N HIS A 458 1.63 4.62 -7.66
CA HIS A 458 0.44 4.24 -6.90
C HIS A 458 -0.25 5.47 -6.31
N VAL A 459 -1.56 5.42 -6.27
CA VAL A 459 -2.43 6.45 -5.69
C VAL A 459 -3.62 5.76 -5.04
N GLU A 460 -3.92 6.16 -3.80
CA GLU A 460 -5.18 5.82 -3.16
C GLU A 460 -6.26 6.78 -3.65
N THR A 461 -7.51 6.34 -3.64
CA THR A 461 -8.63 7.19 -4.06
C THR A 461 -9.83 6.91 -3.19
N VAL A 462 -10.45 7.96 -2.65
CA VAL A 462 -11.72 7.86 -1.94
C VAL A 462 -12.83 8.38 -2.85
N CYS A 463 -13.87 7.59 -3.03
CA CYS A 463 -15.06 7.97 -3.77
C CYS A 463 -16.30 7.91 -2.89
N LEU A 464 -17.20 8.88 -3.07
CA LEU A 464 -18.55 8.83 -2.55
C LEU A 464 -19.53 8.50 -3.68
N LEU A 465 -20.29 7.43 -3.47
CA LEU A 465 -21.47 7.14 -4.30
C LEU A 465 -22.71 7.23 -3.42
N SER A 466 -23.77 7.84 -3.95
CA SER A 466 -25.09 7.89 -3.29
C SER A 466 -26.15 7.29 -4.17
N ARG A 467 -27.12 6.63 -3.52
CA ARG A 467 -28.28 6.07 -4.22
C ARG A 467 -29.13 7.21 -4.80
N LYS A 468 -29.65 7.01 -6.02
CA LYS A 468 -30.58 7.95 -6.70
C LYS A 468 -31.93 8.02 -6.00
#